data_f56bf45a3f8aaa67365515c33a567898
#
_entry.id   f56bf45a3f8aaa67365515c33a567898
#
_cell.length_a   1.000
_cell.length_b   1.000
_cell.length_c   1.000
_cell.angle_alpha   90.00
_cell.angle_beta   90.00
_cell.angle_gamma   90.00
#
_symmetry.space_group_name_H-M   'P 1'
#
loop_
_entity.id
_entity.type
_entity.pdbx_description
1 polymer ?
#
loop_
_entity_poly.entity_id
_entity_poly.type
_entity_poly.pdbx_seq_one_letter_code
_entity_poly.pdbx_strand_id
1 'polypeptide(L)'
;MANLKVTAVIVTFNKIELFKECLAAIRAQTTPVSHIVVVDNHSSDDTPNYLAAQSDIINYRTAKNLGGAGGFNTGMKQFMTQTQDDLVWIMDDDTIPEPTALAQLLAGADIAPDFGFLCSNVKWTDNMPTLMNIPNVDRTGWNDIAEKGLIKVESASFVSVMIPRAVVEQIGYPITDFFIWGDDLEYTLRITTTVLHKSAYFVPDSICIHKMGSNGRVDILTEKDPNRLNRFYYNYRNLYYISKKQGGRYFARHILASIYTLLRVPFKSPNKRAKRMGLILKGLFAGIVFHPNVEFPKD
;
A
#
# COMPACT_ATOMS: atom_id res chain seq x y z
N MET A 1 20.81 -20.52 -2.36
CA MET A 1 19.60 -19.70 -2.16
C MET A 1 18.81 -20.34 -1.05
N ALA A 2 18.52 -19.61 0.04
CA ALA A 2 17.57 -20.11 1.05
C ALA A 2 16.21 -20.24 0.35
N ASN A 3 15.50 -21.34 0.61
CA ASN A 3 14.15 -21.55 0.07
C ASN A 3 13.16 -20.71 0.89
N LEU A 4 13.16 -19.37 0.64
CA LEU A 4 12.32 -18.41 1.35
C LEU A 4 10.85 -18.71 1.09
N LYS A 5 10.08 -18.90 2.14
CA LYS A 5 8.63 -19.11 2.08
C LYS A 5 7.91 -17.77 2.05
N VAL A 6 6.93 -17.66 1.16
CA VAL A 6 6.19 -16.41 0.93
C VAL A 6 4.70 -16.63 1.15
N THR A 7 4.09 -15.80 1.98
CA THR A 7 2.63 -15.66 2.08
C THR A 7 2.18 -14.47 1.24
N ALA A 8 1.27 -14.69 0.28
CA ALA A 8 0.55 -13.59 -0.38
C ALA A 8 -0.61 -13.12 0.50
N VAL A 9 -0.74 -11.80 0.70
CA VAL A 9 -1.86 -11.18 1.42
C VAL A 9 -2.63 -10.29 0.46
N ILE A 10 -3.92 -10.59 0.25
CA ILE A 10 -4.83 -9.84 -0.62
C ILE A 10 -5.94 -9.24 0.23
N VAL A 11 -6.20 -7.95 0.04
CA VAL A 11 -7.35 -7.27 0.68
C VAL A 11 -8.39 -6.97 -0.38
N THR A 12 -9.65 -7.41 -0.17
CA THR A 12 -10.73 -7.21 -1.13
C THR A 12 -11.94 -6.53 -0.50
N PHE A 13 -12.63 -5.70 -1.30
CA PHE A 13 -13.88 -5.06 -0.91
C PHE A 13 -14.75 -4.76 -2.13
N ASN A 14 -15.85 -5.53 -2.32
CA ASN A 14 -16.85 -5.31 -3.37
C ASN A 14 -16.26 -5.25 -4.80
N LYS A 15 -15.31 -6.16 -5.12
CA LYS A 15 -14.65 -6.25 -6.42
C LYS A 15 -14.44 -7.71 -6.84
N ILE A 16 -15.44 -8.54 -6.69
CA ILE A 16 -15.35 -10.00 -6.89
C ILE A 16 -14.66 -10.41 -8.21
N GLU A 17 -14.93 -9.73 -9.32
CA GLU A 17 -14.36 -10.13 -10.62
C GLU A 17 -12.86 -9.80 -10.70
N LEU A 18 -12.43 -8.63 -10.24
CA LEU A 18 -11.02 -8.27 -10.20
C LEU A 18 -10.26 -9.14 -9.17
N PHE A 19 -10.90 -9.41 -8.03
CA PHE A 19 -10.33 -10.31 -7.03
C PHE A 19 -10.11 -11.73 -7.58
N LYS A 20 -11.05 -12.29 -8.36
CA LYS A 20 -10.86 -13.59 -9.03
C LYS A 20 -9.64 -13.59 -9.96
N GLU A 21 -9.45 -12.52 -10.74
CA GLU A 21 -8.29 -12.36 -11.60
C GLU A 21 -6.98 -12.27 -10.79
N CYS A 22 -6.97 -11.47 -9.71
CA CYS A 22 -5.83 -11.36 -8.80
C CYS A 22 -5.46 -12.72 -8.21
N LEU A 23 -6.43 -13.43 -7.63
CA LEU A 23 -6.21 -14.75 -7.04
C LEU A 23 -5.70 -15.77 -8.07
N ALA A 24 -6.25 -15.76 -9.28
CA ALA A 24 -5.77 -16.62 -10.37
C ALA A 24 -4.32 -16.29 -10.75
N ALA A 25 -3.95 -15.01 -10.82
CA ALA A 25 -2.59 -14.59 -11.12
C ALA A 25 -1.57 -14.99 -10.02
N ILE A 26 -1.97 -14.94 -8.74
CA ILE A 26 -1.16 -15.44 -7.62
C ILE A 26 -0.94 -16.95 -7.73
N ARG A 27 -1.98 -17.72 -8.04
CA ARG A 27 -1.89 -19.17 -8.24
C ARG A 27 -1.04 -19.57 -9.45
N ALA A 28 -0.97 -18.70 -10.46
CA ALA A 28 -0.21 -18.92 -11.69
C ALA A 28 1.25 -18.48 -11.62
N GLN A 29 1.75 -18.06 -10.46
CA GLN A 29 3.15 -17.65 -10.32
C GLN A 29 4.09 -18.84 -10.62
N THR A 30 5.16 -18.59 -11.38
CA THR A 30 6.18 -19.60 -11.71
C THR A 30 6.93 -20.11 -10.47
N THR A 31 7.08 -19.25 -9.47
CA THR A 31 7.48 -19.62 -8.12
C THR A 31 6.24 -19.55 -7.23
N PRO A 32 5.70 -20.67 -6.75
CA PRO A 32 4.45 -20.66 -5.99
C PRO A 32 4.63 -19.99 -4.63
N VAL A 33 3.60 -19.30 -4.16
CA VAL A 33 3.51 -18.86 -2.75
C VAL A 33 3.27 -20.07 -1.84
N SER A 34 3.74 -19.99 -0.60
CA SER A 34 3.51 -21.06 0.41
C SER A 34 2.09 -21.00 0.97
N HIS A 35 1.58 -19.78 1.18
CA HIS A 35 0.22 -19.54 1.68
C HIS A 35 -0.41 -18.33 0.98
N ILE A 36 -1.74 -18.33 0.92
CA ILE A 36 -2.54 -17.20 0.46
C ILE A 36 -3.48 -16.80 1.60
N VAL A 37 -3.34 -15.57 2.07
CA VAL A 37 -4.24 -14.95 3.05
C VAL A 37 -5.13 -13.97 2.31
N VAL A 38 -6.44 -14.07 2.48
CA VAL A 38 -7.40 -13.13 1.90
C VAL A 38 -8.21 -12.48 3.01
N VAL A 39 -8.22 -11.14 3.01
CA VAL A 39 -9.08 -10.36 3.90
C VAL A 39 -10.26 -9.82 3.10
N ASP A 40 -11.44 -10.38 3.34
CA ASP A 40 -12.70 -9.78 2.92
C ASP A 40 -13.06 -8.64 3.86
N ASN A 41 -12.89 -7.42 3.40
CA ASN A 41 -13.11 -6.22 4.21
C ASN A 41 -14.61 -5.84 4.30
N HIS A 42 -15.45 -6.85 4.59
CA HIS A 42 -16.90 -6.73 4.72
C HIS A 42 -17.63 -6.48 3.39
N SER A 43 -17.30 -7.25 2.36
CA SER A 43 -17.99 -7.16 1.06
C SER A 43 -19.47 -7.51 1.15
N SER A 44 -20.27 -6.86 0.31
CA SER A 44 -21.71 -7.07 0.16
C SER A 44 -22.09 -7.70 -1.19
N ASP A 45 -21.12 -7.90 -2.07
CA ASP A 45 -21.26 -8.66 -3.31
C ASP A 45 -21.06 -10.18 -3.06
N ASP A 46 -20.84 -10.97 -4.10
CA ASP A 46 -20.66 -12.42 -3.99
C ASP A 46 -19.29 -12.86 -3.45
N THR A 47 -18.41 -11.93 -3.06
CA THR A 47 -17.06 -12.23 -2.54
C THR A 47 -17.07 -13.23 -1.39
N PRO A 48 -17.94 -13.11 -0.35
CA PRO A 48 -17.95 -14.06 0.76
C PRO A 48 -18.28 -15.50 0.34
N ASN A 49 -19.26 -15.69 -0.57
CA ASN A 49 -19.65 -17.01 -1.07
C ASN A 49 -18.52 -17.64 -1.89
N TYR A 50 -17.89 -16.83 -2.75
CA TYR A 50 -16.75 -17.27 -3.54
C TYR A 50 -15.58 -17.72 -2.64
N LEU A 51 -15.24 -16.93 -1.61
CA LEU A 51 -14.16 -17.24 -0.68
C LEU A 51 -14.45 -18.51 0.15
N ALA A 52 -15.70 -18.73 0.56
CA ALA A 52 -16.10 -19.93 1.30
C ALA A 52 -15.89 -21.24 0.51
N ALA A 53 -15.88 -21.16 -0.83
CA ALA A 53 -15.65 -22.29 -1.71
C ALA A 53 -14.17 -22.58 -1.99
N GLN A 54 -13.23 -21.73 -1.52
CA GLN A 54 -11.80 -21.91 -1.73
C GLN A 54 -11.18 -22.65 -0.54
N SER A 55 -10.53 -23.79 -0.78
CA SER A 55 -9.91 -24.62 0.28
C SER A 55 -8.42 -24.35 0.48
N ASP A 56 -7.78 -23.61 -0.43
CA ASP A 56 -6.33 -23.34 -0.47
C ASP A 56 -5.95 -21.97 0.07
N ILE A 57 -6.90 -21.23 0.64
CA ILE A 57 -6.68 -19.90 1.19
C ILE A 57 -7.00 -19.83 2.68
N ILE A 58 -6.28 -18.97 3.40
CA ILE A 58 -6.62 -18.53 4.75
C ILE A 58 -7.54 -17.33 4.60
N ASN A 59 -8.85 -17.54 4.77
CA ASN A 59 -9.86 -16.49 4.59
C ASN A 59 -10.21 -15.84 5.93
N TYR A 60 -10.21 -14.52 5.98
CA TYR A 60 -10.67 -13.74 7.12
C TYR A 60 -11.64 -12.64 6.68
N ARG A 61 -12.86 -12.63 7.26
CA ARG A 61 -13.84 -11.58 7.03
C ARG A 61 -13.90 -10.62 8.20
N THR A 62 -13.78 -9.33 7.93
CA THR A 62 -13.91 -8.29 8.97
C THR A 62 -15.37 -8.06 9.37
N ALA A 63 -15.61 -7.63 10.61
CA ALA A 63 -16.98 -7.34 11.10
C ALA A 63 -17.61 -6.09 10.45
N LYS A 64 -16.80 -5.21 9.88
CA LYS A 64 -17.18 -3.99 9.15
C LYS A 64 -16.07 -3.59 8.20
N ASN A 65 -16.35 -2.70 7.24
CA ASN A 65 -15.30 -2.11 6.40
C ASN A 65 -14.35 -1.25 7.24
N LEU A 66 -13.09 -1.68 7.32
CA LEU A 66 -12.00 -1.02 8.05
C LEU A 66 -11.15 -0.09 7.18
N GLY A 67 -11.53 0.08 5.89
CA GLY A 67 -10.69 0.75 4.88
C GLY A 67 -9.50 -0.12 4.45
N GLY A 68 -8.71 0.35 3.50
CA GLY A 68 -7.49 -0.35 3.06
C GLY A 68 -6.52 -0.57 4.21
N ALA A 69 -6.28 0.46 5.01
CA ALA A 69 -5.37 0.41 6.16
C ALA A 69 -5.71 -0.71 7.16
N GLY A 70 -6.99 -0.82 7.53
CA GLY A 70 -7.44 -1.88 8.45
C GLY A 70 -7.47 -3.25 7.80
N GLY A 71 -7.72 -3.33 6.49
CA GLY A 71 -7.62 -4.57 5.72
C GLY A 71 -6.20 -5.12 5.73
N PHE A 72 -5.21 -4.30 5.38
CA PHE A 72 -3.79 -4.71 5.41
C PHE A 72 -3.28 -4.99 6.83
N ASN A 73 -3.67 -4.21 7.84
CA ASN A 73 -3.38 -4.53 9.24
C ASN A 73 -3.88 -5.94 9.59
N THR A 74 -5.13 -6.25 9.24
CA THR A 74 -5.74 -7.56 9.49
C THR A 74 -5.00 -8.68 8.74
N GLY A 75 -4.70 -8.47 7.45
CA GLY A 75 -3.98 -9.44 6.63
C GLY A 75 -2.59 -9.76 7.17
N MET A 76 -1.85 -8.74 7.60
CA MET A 76 -0.54 -8.93 8.20
C MET A 76 -0.61 -9.63 9.57
N LYS A 77 -1.67 -9.40 10.36
CA LYS A 77 -1.93 -10.18 11.59
C LYS A 77 -2.18 -11.66 11.27
N GLN A 78 -2.97 -11.95 10.23
CA GLN A 78 -3.19 -13.34 9.80
C GLN A 78 -1.88 -13.98 9.31
N PHE A 79 -1.06 -13.29 8.53
CA PHE A 79 0.28 -13.74 8.17
C PHE A 79 1.11 -14.11 9.40
N MET A 80 1.19 -13.21 10.39
CA MET A 80 2.01 -13.42 11.58
C MET A 80 1.52 -14.57 12.47
N THR A 81 0.20 -14.78 12.52
CA THR A 81 -0.41 -15.76 13.45
C THR A 81 -0.73 -17.11 12.82
N GLN A 82 -0.99 -17.18 11.51
CA GLN A 82 -1.44 -18.39 10.82
C GLN A 82 -0.34 -19.06 9.99
N THR A 83 0.79 -18.38 9.78
CA THR A 83 1.92 -18.92 9.01
C THR A 83 3.24 -18.77 9.75
N GLN A 84 4.28 -19.45 9.26
CA GLN A 84 5.66 -19.29 9.69
C GLN A 84 6.56 -18.90 8.50
N ASP A 85 5.96 -18.33 7.44
CA ASP A 85 6.69 -17.96 6.25
C ASP A 85 7.61 -16.76 6.50
N ASP A 86 8.71 -16.69 5.76
CA ASP A 86 9.77 -15.70 5.94
C ASP A 86 9.38 -14.30 5.43
N LEU A 87 8.52 -14.27 4.41
CA LEU A 87 8.17 -13.06 3.67
C LEU A 87 6.65 -12.93 3.53
N VAL A 88 6.15 -11.72 3.62
CA VAL A 88 4.77 -11.38 3.22
C VAL A 88 4.79 -10.55 1.95
N TRP A 89 3.97 -10.91 0.96
CA TRP A 89 3.75 -10.17 -0.28
C TRP A 89 2.33 -9.62 -0.30
N ILE A 90 2.18 -8.31 -0.10
CA ILE A 90 0.89 -7.64 0.09
C ILE A 90 0.44 -6.92 -1.18
N MET A 91 -0.87 -6.97 -1.47
CA MET A 91 -1.48 -6.33 -2.63
C MET A 91 -2.98 -6.08 -2.50
N ASP A 92 -3.48 -5.15 -3.32
CA ASP A 92 -4.92 -4.92 -3.52
C ASP A 92 -5.56 -5.97 -4.43
N ASP A 93 -6.88 -6.10 -4.38
CA ASP A 93 -7.71 -7.04 -5.16
C ASP A 93 -7.74 -6.78 -6.67
N ASP A 94 -7.29 -5.62 -7.13
CA ASP A 94 -7.19 -5.22 -8.54
C ASP A 94 -5.73 -5.20 -9.05
N THR A 95 -4.82 -5.81 -8.31
CA THR A 95 -3.42 -6.03 -8.70
C THR A 95 -3.28 -7.39 -9.35
N ILE A 96 -2.82 -7.43 -10.59
CA ILE A 96 -2.62 -8.65 -11.36
C ILE A 96 -1.12 -8.82 -11.61
N PRO A 97 -0.38 -9.59 -10.80
CA PRO A 97 1.03 -9.84 -11.03
C PRO A 97 1.24 -10.72 -12.27
N GLU A 98 2.28 -10.39 -13.07
CA GLU A 98 2.71 -11.27 -14.15
C GLU A 98 3.26 -12.59 -13.60
N PRO A 99 3.26 -13.69 -14.37
CA PRO A 99 3.62 -15.02 -13.87
C PRO A 99 5.02 -15.12 -13.23
N THR A 100 5.94 -14.24 -13.55
CA THR A 100 7.30 -14.20 -13.01
C THR A 100 7.49 -13.17 -11.90
N ALA A 101 6.46 -12.41 -11.51
CA ALA A 101 6.59 -11.27 -10.61
C ALA A 101 7.21 -11.66 -9.26
N LEU A 102 6.75 -12.76 -8.64
CA LEU A 102 7.31 -13.24 -7.38
C LEU A 102 8.75 -13.75 -7.55
N ALA A 103 9.05 -14.46 -8.62
CA ALA A 103 10.41 -14.94 -8.89
C ALA A 103 11.40 -13.77 -8.99
N GLN A 104 11.00 -12.66 -9.61
CA GLN A 104 11.81 -11.46 -9.73
C GLN A 104 11.98 -10.74 -8.37
N LEU A 105 10.94 -10.67 -7.53
CA LEU A 105 11.07 -10.15 -6.17
C LEU A 105 12.06 -10.98 -5.35
N LEU A 106 12.00 -12.31 -5.45
CA LEU A 106 12.94 -13.21 -4.75
C LEU A 106 14.37 -13.07 -5.28
N ALA A 107 14.55 -12.89 -6.59
CA ALA A 107 15.87 -12.56 -7.16
C ALA A 107 16.41 -11.23 -6.61
N GLY A 108 15.53 -10.23 -6.43
CA GLY A 108 15.88 -8.98 -5.76
C GLY A 108 16.29 -9.19 -4.29
N ALA A 109 15.64 -10.09 -3.58
CA ALA A 109 16.00 -10.45 -2.20
C ALA A 109 17.37 -11.13 -2.11
N ASP A 110 17.75 -11.95 -3.10
CA ASP A 110 19.10 -12.54 -3.17
C ASP A 110 20.19 -11.48 -3.41
N ILE A 111 19.88 -10.43 -4.22
CA ILE A 111 20.82 -9.33 -4.49
C ILE A 111 21.01 -8.43 -3.26
N ALA A 112 19.97 -8.20 -2.49
CA ALA A 112 19.96 -7.31 -1.34
C ALA A 112 19.34 -8.02 -0.10
N PRO A 113 20.02 -9.00 0.52
CA PRO A 113 19.41 -9.90 1.52
C PRO A 113 18.95 -9.19 2.81
N ASP A 114 19.48 -8.00 3.12
CA ASP A 114 19.08 -7.21 4.29
C ASP A 114 18.09 -6.09 3.95
N PHE A 115 17.20 -6.33 2.99
CA PHE A 115 16.20 -5.35 2.58
C PHE A 115 15.10 -5.13 3.63
N GLY A 116 14.56 -3.90 3.67
CA GLY A 116 13.40 -3.56 4.46
C GLY A 116 12.09 -3.92 3.77
N PHE A 117 11.98 -3.59 2.48
CA PHE A 117 10.94 -4.08 1.57
C PHE A 117 11.42 -4.05 0.12
N LEU A 118 10.78 -4.86 -0.72
CA LEU A 118 10.87 -4.80 -2.18
C LEU A 118 9.51 -4.43 -2.76
N CYS A 119 9.49 -3.64 -3.83
CA CYS A 119 8.26 -3.33 -4.54
C CYS A 119 8.37 -3.58 -6.03
N SER A 120 7.26 -4.02 -6.64
CA SER A 120 7.18 -4.33 -8.06
C SER A 120 7.04 -3.09 -8.92
N ASN A 121 7.32 -3.26 -10.21
CA ASN A 121 7.03 -2.31 -11.27
C ASN A 121 5.54 -2.37 -11.63
N VAL A 122 4.78 -1.44 -11.08
CA VAL A 122 3.33 -1.37 -11.25
C VAL A 122 2.98 -0.59 -12.51
N LYS A 123 2.33 -1.26 -13.44
CA LYS A 123 1.84 -0.68 -14.69
C LYS A 123 0.32 -0.61 -14.71
N TRP A 124 -0.23 0.29 -15.49
CA TRP A 124 -1.65 0.30 -15.81
C TRP A 124 -1.97 -0.61 -17.00
N THR A 125 -3.26 -0.77 -17.31
CA THR A 125 -3.75 -1.69 -18.37
C THR A 125 -3.24 -1.40 -19.77
N ASP A 126 -2.66 -0.24 -20.02
CA ASP A 126 -2.01 0.18 -21.27
C ASP A 126 -0.47 0.01 -21.25
N ASN A 127 0.07 -0.69 -20.25
CA ASN A 127 1.50 -0.84 -19.99
C ASN A 127 2.26 0.44 -19.61
N MET A 128 1.56 1.57 -19.43
CA MET A 128 2.17 2.80 -18.92
C MET A 128 2.30 2.74 -17.38
N PRO A 129 3.21 3.51 -16.78
CA PRO A 129 3.31 3.60 -15.32
C PRO A 129 1.98 4.05 -14.68
N THR A 130 1.62 3.46 -13.56
CA THR A 130 0.49 3.94 -12.75
C THR A 130 0.88 5.20 -12.00
N LEU A 131 0.18 6.32 -12.27
CA LEU A 131 0.55 7.63 -11.71
C LEU A 131 0.36 7.73 -10.18
N MET A 132 -0.46 6.86 -9.60
CA MET A 132 -0.68 6.80 -8.14
C MET A 132 0.38 5.95 -7.41
N ASN A 133 1.03 5.01 -8.10
CA ASN A 133 1.86 3.98 -7.48
C ASN A 133 3.35 4.14 -7.81
N ILE A 134 3.77 5.32 -8.26
CA ILE A 134 5.20 5.59 -8.51
C ILE A 134 5.94 5.61 -7.16
N PRO A 135 6.92 4.73 -6.93
CA PRO A 135 7.72 4.74 -5.71
C PRO A 135 8.48 6.05 -5.54
N ASN A 136 8.65 6.52 -4.32
CA ASN A 136 9.56 7.62 -4.05
C ASN A 136 10.99 7.10 -4.00
N VAL A 137 11.85 7.62 -4.88
CA VAL A 137 13.26 7.25 -4.95
C VAL A 137 14.04 7.87 -3.78
N ASP A 138 14.96 7.11 -3.18
CA ASP A 138 15.97 7.66 -2.27
C ASP A 138 16.91 8.57 -3.06
N ARG A 139 16.82 9.88 -2.81
CA ARG A 139 17.55 10.89 -3.59
C ARG A 139 19.05 10.85 -3.39
N THR A 140 19.53 10.22 -2.32
CA THR A 140 20.95 10.18 -1.95
C THR A 140 21.66 8.92 -2.43
N GLY A 141 20.91 7.83 -2.67
CA GLY A 141 21.49 6.54 -3.04
C GLY A 141 20.62 5.72 -4.02
N TRP A 142 19.77 6.38 -4.82
CA TRP A 142 18.82 5.69 -5.71
C TRP A 142 19.50 4.70 -6.68
N ASN A 143 20.74 4.94 -7.04
CA ASN A 143 21.50 4.15 -8.01
C ASN A 143 22.63 3.32 -7.40
N ASP A 144 22.72 3.21 -6.07
CA ASP A 144 23.84 2.51 -5.38
C ASP A 144 24.06 1.08 -5.88
N ILE A 145 22.95 0.39 -6.26
CA ILE A 145 23.00 -0.97 -6.81
C ILE A 145 22.17 -1.09 -8.11
N ALA A 146 22.05 0.01 -8.86
CA ALA A 146 21.28 0.01 -10.11
C ALA A 146 21.88 -0.92 -11.18
N GLU A 147 23.20 -1.11 -11.20
CA GLU A 147 23.87 -2.08 -12.08
C GLU A 147 23.51 -3.54 -11.76
N LYS A 148 22.95 -3.81 -10.58
CA LYS A 148 22.40 -5.11 -10.20
C LYS A 148 20.91 -5.23 -10.47
N GLY A 149 20.30 -4.23 -11.12
CA GLY A 149 18.87 -4.23 -11.46
C GLY A 149 17.93 -3.77 -10.35
N LEU A 150 18.42 -3.14 -9.28
CA LEU A 150 17.59 -2.63 -8.19
C LEU A 150 17.75 -1.12 -8.03
N ILE A 151 16.62 -0.42 -7.82
CA ILE A 151 16.60 1.02 -7.57
C ILE A 151 16.18 1.28 -6.12
N LYS A 152 17.02 1.99 -5.36
CA LYS A 152 16.72 2.29 -3.97
C LYS A 152 15.58 3.27 -3.83
N VAL A 153 14.60 2.96 -2.96
CA VAL A 153 13.39 3.74 -2.74
C VAL A 153 13.17 4.04 -1.26
N GLU A 154 12.49 5.15 -0.98
CA GLU A 154 12.08 5.53 0.38
C GLU A 154 10.68 5.00 0.71
N SER A 155 9.77 4.95 -0.25
CA SER A 155 8.40 4.49 -0.04
C SER A 155 7.78 3.91 -1.30
N ALA A 156 6.78 3.04 -1.10
CA ALA A 156 5.97 2.45 -2.16
C ALA A 156 4.52 2.28 -1.68
N SER A 157 3.59 2.08 -2.61
CA SER A 157 2.19 1.76 -2.29
C SER A 157 1.98 0.25 -2.14
N PHE A 158 0.95 -0.15 -1.37
CA PHE A 158 0.60 -1.56 -1.10
C PHE A 158 -0.03 -2.29 -2.30
N VAL A 159 0.30 -1.90 -3.51
CA VAL A 159 -0.15 -2.60 -4.73
C VAL A 159 0.66 -3.88 -4.98
N SER A 160 1.95 -3.88 -4.68
CA SER A 160 2.80 -5.08 -4.67
C SER A 160 4.07 -4.79 -3.89
N VAL A 161 4.06 -5.13 -2.61
CA VAL A 161 5.20 -4.93 -1.70
C VAL A 161 5.51 -6.22 -0.97
N MET A 162 6.77 -6.66 -0.99
CA MET A 162 7.27 -7.82 -0.26
C MET A 162 8.10 -7.37 0.93
N ILE A 163 7.79 -7.90 2.12
CA ILE A 163 8.35 -7.46 3.40
C ILE A 163 8.80 -8.69 4.21
N PRO A 164 10.02 -8.69 4.79
CA PRO A 164 10.46 -9.73 5.70
C PRO A 164 9.63 -9.79 7.00
N ARG A 165 9.34 -10.99 7.49
CA ARG A 165 8.68 -11.22 8.80
C ARG A 165 9.37 -10.46 9.91
N ALA A 166 10.69 -10.54 9.98
CA ALA A 166 11.51 -9.86 10.98
C ALA A 166 11.36 -8.33 10.96
N VAL A 167 11.03 -7.73 9.80
CA VAL A 167 10.70 -6.32 9.69
C VAL A 167 9.33 -6.03 10.32
N VAL A 168 8.32 -6.86 10.03
CA VAL A 168 6.99 -6.72 10.64
C VAL A 168 7.05 -6.83 12.16
N GLU A 169 7.85 -7.76 12.70
CA GLU A 169 8.09 -7.92 14.13
C GLU A 169 8.65 -6.64 14.77
N GLN A 170 9.57 -5.97 14.09
CA GLN A 170 10.25 -4.78 14.62
C GLN A 170 9.43 -3.51 14.53
N ILE A 171 8.60 -3.34 13.47
CA ILE A 171 7.87 -2.07 13.26
C ILE A 171 6.36 -2.18 13.51
N GLY A 172 5.84 -3.38 13.77
CA GLY A 172 4.41 -3.62 13.95
C GLY A 172 3.63 -3.62 12.63
N TYR A 173 2.32 -3.46 12.74
CA TYR A 173 1.37 -3.51 11.63
C TYR A 173 1.05 -2.12 11.05
N PRO A 174 0.45 -2.03 9.85
CA PRO A 174 -0.13 -0.80 9.33
C PRO A 174 -1.14 -0.19 10.30
N ILE A 175 -1.19 1.13 10.39
CA ILE A 175 -2.06 1.85 11.32
C ILE A 175 -3.51 1.82 10.83
N THR A 176 -4.37 1.05 11.48
CA THR A 176 -5.81 0.89 11.14
C THR A 176 -6.56 2.23 11.10
N ASP A 177 -6.25 3.16 12.00
CA ASP A 177 -6.92 4.46 12.12
C ASP A 177 -6.74 5.35 10.88
N PHE A 178 -5.81 5.03 9.98
CA PHE A 178 -5.66 5.75 8.71
C PHE A 178 -6.88 5.57 7.81
N PHE A 179 -7.54 4.44 7.91
CA PHE A 179 -8.69 4.03 7.11
C PHE A 179 -8.36 3.88 5.62
N ILE A 180 -7.94 4.98 4.96
CA ILE A 180 -7.57 4.98 3.54
C ILE A 180 -6.59 6.11 3.24
N TRP A 181 -5.67 5.85 2.30
CA TRP A 181 -4.62 6.74 1.80
C TRP A 181 -3.58 7.15 2.84
N GLY A 182 -2.34 6.88 2.51
CA GLY A 182 -1.16 7.21 3.31
C GLY A 182 -0.74 6.15 4.31
N ASP A 183 -1.51 5.08 4.48
CA ASP A 183 -1.14 3.90 5.27
C ASP A 183 0.09 3.20 4.70
N ASP A 184 0.13 3.03 3.38
CA ASP A 184 1.26 2.52 2.62
C ASP A 184 2.50 3.42 2.74
N LEU A 185 2.32 4.72 2.55
CA LEU A 185 3.39 5.71 2.69
C LEU A 185 3.95 5.73 4.11
N GLU A 186 3.10 5.76 5.14
CA GLU A 186 3.52 5.75 6.54
C GLU A 186 4.31 4.47 6.87
N TYR A 187 3.76 3.32 6.47
CA TYR A 187 4.35 2.03 6.79
C TYR A 187 5.72 1.85 6.14
N THR A 188 5.85 2.16 4.85
CA THR A 188 7.11 2.05 4.12
C THR A 188 8.15 3.07 4.60
N LEU A 189 7.75 4.30 4.94
CA LEU A 189 8.63 5.28 5.58
C LEU A 189 9.07 4.85 7.00
N ARG A 190 8.22 4.12 7.72
CA ARG A 190 8.57 3.54 9.03
C ARG A 190 9.72 2.54 8.90
N ILE A 191 9.75 1.78 7.80
CA ILE A 191 10.83 0.86 7.48
C ILE A 191 12.12 1.61 7.10
N THR A 192 12.02 2.61 6.24
CA THR A 192 13.19 3.20 5.57
C THR A 192 13.78 4.42 6.28
N THR A 193 12.96 5.29 6.85
CA THR A 193 13.41 6.63 7.28
C THR A 193 13.07 7.01 8.70
N THR A 194 11.92 6.57 9.25
CA THR A 194 11.45 7.12 10.53
C THR A 194 11.71 6.23 11.75
N VAL A 195 11.89 4.92 11.56
CA VAL A 195 12.08 3.98 12.69
C VAL A 195 13.25 3.02 12.45
N LEU A 196 13.20 2.18 11.39
CA LEU A 196 14.13 1.07 11.24
C LEU A 196 15.37 1.40 10.40
N HIS A 197 15.28 2.39 9.53
CA HIS A 197 16.36 2.85 8.63
C HIS A 197 16.95 1.76 7.72
N LYS A 198 16.12 0.78 7.30
CA LYS A 198 16.52 -0.25 6.35
C LYS A 198 16.40 0.23 4.90
N SER A 199 17.32 -0.22 4.06
CA SER A 199 17.23 0.01 2.62
C SER A 199 16.06 -0.75 2.01
N ALA A 200 15.38 -0.15 1.02
CA ALA A 200 14.31 -0.77 0.28
C ALA A 200 14.48 -0.52 -1.22
N TYR A 201 13.93 -1.41 -2.05
CA TYR A 201 14.23 -1.37 -3.47
C TYR A 201 13.01 -1.62 -4.35
N PHE A 202 12.95 -0.89 -5.43
CA PHE A 202 12.10 -1.17 -6.57
C PHE A 202 12.78 -2.20 -7.46
N VAL A 203 12.03 -3.23 -7.87
CA VAL A 203 12.47 -4.33 -8.73
C VAL A 203 11.84 -4.16 -10.10
N PRO A 204 12.57 -3.61 -11.11
CA PRO A 204 12.02 -3.28 -12.43
C PRO A 204 11.41 -4.46 -13.16
N ASP A 205 11.97 -5.67 -12.99
CA ASP A 205 11.56 -6.89 -13.68
C ASP A 205 10.39 -7.61 -13.03
N SER A 206 10.03 -7.23 -11.80
CA SER A 206 8.80 -7.70 -11.14
C SER A 206 7.61 -6.85 -11.59
N ILE A 207 6.82 -7.33 -12.53
CA ILE A 207 5.75 -6.56 -13.16
C ILE A 207 4.39 -6.94 -12.58
N CYS A 208 3.59 -5.92 -12.23
CA CYS A 208 2.19 -6.08 -11.83
C CYS A 208 1.32 -5.09 -12.62
N ILE A 209 0.15 -5.53 -13.07
CA ILE A 209 -0.85 -4.66 -13.70
C ILE A 209 -1.88 -4.25 -12.67
N HIS A 210 -2.02 -2.96 -12.41
CA HIS A 210 -3.03 -2.42 -11.49
C HIS A 210 -4.25 -1.96 -12.27
N LYS A 211 -5.35 -2.71 -12.19
CA LYS A 211 -6.59 -2.48 -12.97
C LYS A 211 -7.51 -1.46 -12.33
N MET A 212 -6.97 -0.29 -11.99
CA MET A 212 -7.78 0.84 -11.53
C MET A 212 -8.75 1.35 -12.61
N GLY A 213 -9.86 1.93 -12.21
CA GLY A 213 -10.84 2.52 -13.14
C GLY A 213 -10.31 3.71 -13.97
N SER A 214 -9.20 4.34 -13.57
CA SER A 214 -8.52 5.41 -14.31
C SER A 214 -7.09 5.60 -13.82
N ASN A 215 -6.17 5.91 -14.74
CA ASN A 215 -4.76 6.22 -14.41
C ASN A 215 -4.59 7.71 -14.12
N GLY A 216 -5.08 8.18 -12.99
CA GLY A 216 -5.03 9.58 -12.58
C GLY A 216 -4.34 9.78 -11.24
N ARG A 217 -3.69 10.93 -11.06
CA ARG A 217 -3.16 11.34 -9.76
C ARG A 217 -4.29 11.68 -8.78
N VAL A 218 -4.06 11.46 -7.50
CA VAL A 218 -4.95 11.91 -6.43
C VAL A 218 -4.85 13.44 -6.30
N ASP A 219 -5.84 14.17 -6.79
CA ASP A 219 -5.87 15.64 -6.72
C ASP A 219 -7.28 16.13 -6.39
N ILE A 220 -7.42 16.77 -5.21
CA ILE A 220 -8.70 17.33 -4.76
C ILE A 220 -9.24 18.40 -5.70
N LEU A 221 -8.41 19.06 -6.50
CA LEU A 221 -8.85 20.12 -7.42
C LEU A 221 -9.63 19.54 -8.59
N THR A 222 -9.29 18.33 -9.05
CA THR A 222 -9.82 17.72 -10.27
C THR A 222 -10.72 16.52 -10.02
N GLU A 223 -10.78 15.99 -8.79
CA GLU A 223 -11.59 14.81 -8.45
C GLU A 223 -13.07 15.01 -8.80
N LYS A 224 -13.64 14.07 -9.56
CA LYS A 224 -15.03 14.11 -10.02
C LYS A 224 -15.95 13.19 -9.26
N ASP A 225 -15.41 12.04 -8.77
CA ASP A 225 -16.20 11.07 -8.02
C ASP A 225 -16.52 11.59 -6.61
N PRO A 226 -17.82 11.70 -6.25
CA PRO A 226 -18.24 12.18 -4.93
C PRO A 226 -17.76 11.32 -3.78
N ASN A 227 -17.61 10.00 -4.00
CA ASN A 227 -17.17 9.04 -2.97
C ASN A 227 -15.67 9.18 -2.74
N ARG A 228 -14.88 9.28 -3.81
CA ARG A 228 -13.44 9.56 -3.71
C ARG A 228 -13.18 10.94 -3.11
N LEU A 229 -14.02 11.94 -3.44
CA LEU A 229 -13.87 13.28 -2.87
C LEU A 229 -13.92 13.27 -1.32
N ASN A 230 -14.77 12.45 -0.71
CA ASN A 230 -14.85 12.35 0.75
C ASN A 230 -13.57 11.80 1.39
N ARG A 231 -12.80 10.97 0.65
CA ARG A 231 -11.54 10.38 1.14
C ARG A 231 -10.46 11.43 1.37
N PHE A 232 -10.55 12.61 0.77
CA PHE A 232 -9.57 13.69 0.97
C PHE A 232 -9.51 14.21 2.41
N TYR A 233 -10.57 14.01 3.23
CA TYR A 233 -10.47 14.22 4.67
C TYR A 233 -9.34 13.39 5.29
N TYR A 234 -9.32 12.08 4.98
CA TYR A 234 -8.28 11.17 5.46
C TYR A 234 -6.91 11.55 4.88
N ASN A 235 -6.84 11.88 3.61
CA ASN A 235 -5.58 12.29 2.95
C ASN A 235 -4.91 13.45 3.71
N TYR A 236 -5.62 14.54 3.98
CA TYR A 236 -5.06 15.70 4.68
C TYR A 236 -4.72 15.41 6.13
N ARG A 237 -5.53 14.61 6.84
CA ARG A 237 -5.26 14.18 8.21
C ARG A 237 -4.02 13.29 8.30
N ASN A 238 -3.96 12.29 7.44
CA ASN A 238 -2.90 11.28 7.46
C ASN A 238 -1.56 11.89 7.01
N LEU A 239 -1.55 12.69 5.95
CA LEU A 239 -0.36 13.40 5.51
C LEU A 239 0.15 14.44 6.53
N TYR A 240 -0.74 15.07 7.31
CA TYR A 240 -0.34 15.90 8.44
C TYR A 240 0.48 15.09 9.44
N TYR A 241 -0.02 13.92 9.85
CA TYR A 241 0.67 13.02 10.76
C TYR A 241 2.02 12.55 10.20
N ILE A 242 2.03 12.04 8.96
CA ILE A 242 3.24 11.53 8.30
C ILE A 242 4.31 12.62 8.21
N SER A 243 3.94 13.79 7.69
CA SER A 243 4.89 14.90 7.50
C SER A 243 5.48 15.39 8.82
N LYS A 244 4.70 15.38 9.90
CA LYS A 244 5.17 15.71 11.26
C LYS A 244 6.19 14.68 11.75
N LYS A 245 5.97 13.39 11.48
CA LYS A 245 6.93 12.31 11.82
C LYS A 245 8.23 12.38 11.00
N GLN A 246 8.15 12.83 9.75
CA GLN A 246 9.35 13.03 8.91
C GLN A 246 10.21 14.25 9.31
N GLY A 247 9.67 15.16 10.13
CA GLY A 247 10.39 16.32 10.64
C GLY A 247 9.93 17.68 10.10
N GLY A 248 10.43 18.75 10.72
CA GLY A 248 9.92 20.12 10.52
C GLY A 248 9.91 20.61 9.08
N ARG A 249 10.91 20.27 8.27
CA ARG A 249 10.98 20.64 6.84
C ARG A 249 9.83 20.01 6.02
N TYR A 250 9.58 18.73 6.22
CA TYR A 250 8.49 18.03 5.53
C TYR A 250 7.13 18.54 5.99
N PHE A 251 6.99 18.78 7.30
CA PHE A 251 5.78 19.35 7.87
C PHE A 251 5.48 20.76 7.31
N ALA A 252 6.46 21.67 7.32
CA ALA A 252 6.29 23.00 6.75
C ALA A 252 5.90 22.94 5.28
N ARG A 253 6.56 22.09 4.48
CA ARG A 253 6.22 21.87 3.07
C ARG A 253 4.78 21.39 2.89
N HIS A 254 4.32 20.43 3.71
CA HIS A 254 2.96 19.91 3.66
C HIS A 254 1.93 21.00 3.97
N ILE A 255 2.15 21.82 5.00
CA ILE A 255 1.25 22.91 5.38
C ILE A 255 1.19 23.97 4.26
N LEU A 256 2.33 24.40 3.74
CA LEU A 256 2.38 25.37 2.63
C LEU A 256 1.68 24.84 1.36
N ALA A 257 1.89 23.57 1.01
CA ALA A 257 1.20 22.94 -0.12
C ALA A 257 -0.32 22.84 0.10
N SER A 258 -0.75 22.56 1.32
CA SER A 258 -2.18 22.52 1.68
C SER A 258 -2.84 23.90 1.58
N ILE A 259 -2.17 24.95 2.09
CA ILE A 259 -2.63 26.35 1.96
C ILE A 259 -2.70 26.74 0.48
N TYR A 260 -1.66 26.45 -0.29
CA TYR A 260 -1.63 26.73 -1.73
C TYR A 260 -2.78 26.04 -2.46
N THR A 261 -3.05 24.78 -2.14
CA THR A 261 -4.19 24.04 -2.73
C THR A 261 -5.51 24.67 -2.31
N LEU A 262 -5.68 25.05 -1.04
CA LEU A 262 -6.89 25.70 -0.53
C LEU A 262 -7.21 26.99 -1.29
N LEU A 263 -6.19 27.82 -1.54
CA LEU A 263 -6.33 29.06 -2.30
C LEU A 263 -6.71 28.83 -3.79
N ARG A 264 -6.35 27.68 -4.35
CA ARG A 264 -6.66 27.31 -5.74
C ARG A 264 -8.06 26.73 -5.93
N VAL A 265 -8.67 26.16 -4.88
CA VAL A 265 -10.00 25.52 -4.96
C VAL A 265 -11.06 26.44 -5.60
N PRO A 266 -11.21 27.73 -5.23
CA PRO A 266 -12.21 28.62 -5.82
C PRO A 266 -12.07 28.79 -7.34
N PHE A 267 -10.85 28.70 -7.85
CA PHE A 267 -10.54 29.02 -9.27
C PHE A 267 -10.37 27.77 -10.14
N LYS A 268 -9.85 26.68 -9.58
CA LYS A 268 -9.45 25.49 -10.35
C LYS A 268 -10.41 24.30 -10.20
N SER A 269 -11.26 24.28 -9.17
CA SER A 269 -12.18 23.15 -8.98
C SER A 269 -13.45 23.28 -9.82
N PRO A 270 -13.87 22.20 -10.51
CA PRO A 270 -15.03 22.24 -11.40
C PRO A 270 -16.36 22.40 -10.64
N ASN A 271 -16.43 21.88 -9.42
CA ASN A 271 -17.66 21.86 -8.60
C ASN A 271 -17.36 21.72 -7.11
N LYS A 272 -18.42 21.78 -6.26
CA LYS A 272 -18.36 21.49 -4.80
C LYS A 272 -17.22 22.23 -4.07
N ARG A 273 -16.92 23.46 -4.45
CA ARG A 273 -15.77 24.25 -3.98
C ARG A 273 -15.75 24.36 -2.45
N ALA A 274 -16.87 24.76 -1.84
CA ALA A 274 -16.98 24.86 -0.37
C ALA A 274 -16.73 23.51 0.33
N LYS A 275 -17.25 22.40 -0.24
CA LYS A 275 -17.00 21.05 0.30
C LYS A 275 -15.51 20.70 0.22
N ARG A 276 -14.82 20.99 -0.88
CA ARG A 276 -13.38 20.71 -1.04
C ARG A 276 -12.56 21.50 -0.03
N MET A 277 -12.84 22.79 0.14
CA MET A 277 -12.21 23.63 1.17
C MET A 277 -12.46 23.06 2.58
N GLY A 278 -13.69 22.67 2.87
CA GLY A 278 -14.07 22.06 4.14
C GLY A 278 -13.34 20.76 4.42
N LEU A 279 -13.12 19.90 3.41
CA LEU A 279 -12.37 18.64 3.56
C LEU A 279 -10.89 18.90 3.87
N ILE A 280 -10.25 19.86 3.19
CA ILE A 280 -8.87 20.26 3.48
C ILE A 280 -8.75 20.74 4.93
N LEU A 281 -9.56 21.71 5.32
CA LEU A 281 -9.51 22.30 6.68
C LEU A 281 -9.81 21.27 7.75
N LYS A 282 -10.90 20.48 7.61
CA LYS A 282 -11.27 19.43 8.57
C LYS A 282 -10.17 18.38 8.70
N GLY A 283 -9.55 17.97 7.59
CA GLY A 283 -8.45 17.01 7.61
C GLY A 283 -7.23 17.56 8.36
N LEU A 284 -6.82 18.80 8.06
CA LEU A 284 -5.70 19.45 8.76
C LEU A 284 -5.96 19.61 10.26
N PHE A 285 -7.15 20.08 10.65
CA PHE A 285 -7.50 20.21 12.08
C PHE A 285 -7.56 18.86 12.78
N ALA A 286 -8.14 17.84 12.14
CA ALA A 286 -8.13 16.49 12.68
C ALA A 286 -6.70 15.95 12.85
N GLY A 287 -5.78 16.29 11.94
CA GLY A 287 -4.37 15.91 12.02
C GLY A 287 -3.65 16.44 13.28
N ILE A 288 -4.09 17.57 13.84
CA ILE A 288 -3.51 18.13 15.07
C ILE A 288 -3.67 17.18 16.25
N VAL A 289 -4.85 16.58 16.38
CA VAL A 289 -5.23 15.68 17.48
C VAL A 289 -5.13 14.19 17.13
N PHE A 290 -4.64 13.87 15.93
CA PHE A 290 -4.53 12.51 15.47
C PHE A 290 -3.25 11.86 15.99
N HIS A 291 -3.41 10.98 16.97
CA HIS A 291 -2.32 10.22 17.62
C HIS A 291 -2.63 8.72 17.56
N PRO A 292 -2.56 8.10 16.38
CA PRO A 292 -2.88 6.69 16.24
C PRO A 292 -1.81 5.81 16.88
N ASN A 293 -2.23 4.63 17.32
CA ASN A 293 -1.35 3.62 17.87
C ASN A 293 -0.86 2.67 16.78
N VAL A 294 0.39 2.23 16.89
CA VAL A 294 0.94 1.11 16.14
C VAL A 294 0.73 -0.15 16.96
N GLU A 295 0.10 -1.15 16.36
CA GLU A 295 -0.05 -2.47 16.98
C GLU A 295 1.14 -3.35 16.57
N PHE A 296 1.65 -4.15 17.47
CA PHE A 296 2.75 -5.07 17.27
C PHE A 296 2.30 -6.53 17.34
N PRO A 297 3.00 -7.46 16.66
CA PRO A 297 2.84 -8.88 16.97
C PRO A 297 3.01 -9.09 18.48
N LYS A 298 2.14 -9.94 19.05
CA LYS A 298 2.31 -10.38 20.44
C LYS A 298 3.31 -11.52 20.43
N ASP A 299 4.23 -11.49 21.38
CA ASP A 299 5.16 -12.58 21.68
C ASP A 299 4.40 -13.86 22.06
#